data_10db2746d2600f25797b3b938cf844f0
#
_entry.id   10db2746d2600f25797b3b938cf844f0
#
_cell.length_a   1.000
_cell.length_b   1.000
_cell.length_c   1.000
_cell.angle_alpha   90.00
_cell.angle_beta   90.00
_cell.angle_gamma   90.00
#
_symmetry.space_group_name_H-M   'P 1'
#
loop_
_entity.id
_entity.type
_entity.pdbx_description
1 polymer ?
#
loop_
_entity_poly.entity_id
_entity_poly.type
_entity_poly.pdbx_seq_one_letter_code
_entity_poly.pdbx_strand_id
1 'polypeptide(L)'
;RRFQNSGIGNVAHVGGIDDLRPYCNIPALRHGTTGPFPVYCSEDVAHDLRTRVPYCFARHLYPGVPTYDIHIIEPYKEFHINRIRILPVTVMHARLPILGFRIYTPDNAHSLGYITDCKTLPQQSIDAMRGVDTLIINALRHKPHMSHINLDQALALIQDINPRRAYLTHLSHDMGTHAATAATLPPNVNIATDTLRITLP
;
A
#
# COMPACT_ATOMS: atom_id res chain seq x y z
N ARG A 1 14.89 23.85 -16.72
CA ARG A 1 15.06 22.36 -16.62
C ARG A 1 13.84 21.85 -15.89
N ARG A 2 12.90 21.25 -16.62
CA ARG A 2 11.79 20.49 -16.04
C ARG A 2 12.43 19.31 -15.30
N PHE A 3 12.35 19.30 -13.99
CA PHE A 3 12.36 18.05 -13.25
C PHE A 3 11.09 17.32 -13.67
N GLN A 4 11.21 16.41 -14.62
CA GLN A 4 10.24 15.34 -14.76
C GLN A 4 10.38 14.54 -13.46
N ASN A 5 9.49 14.80 -12.50
CA ASN A 5 9.16 13.82 -11.50
C ASN A 5 8.51 12.68 -12.27
N SER A 6 9.34 11.75 -12.75
CA SER A 6 8.88 10.42 -13.05
C SER A 6 8.15 9.95 -11.79
N GLY A 7 6.90 9.60 -11.93
CA GLY A 7 6.06 9.07 -10.85
C GLY A 7 6.57 7.72 -10.38
N ILE A 8 7.78 7.72 -9.89
CA ILE A 8 8.44 6.56 -9.35
C ILE A 8 7.63 6.18 -8.13
N GLY A 9 6.84 5.13 -8.25
CA GLY A 9 6.40 4.38 -7.09
C GLY A 9 7.64 4.28 -6.20
N ASN A 10 7.55 4.77 -4.97
CA ASN A 10 8.68 4.95 -4.07
C ASN A 10 9.68 3.79 -4.24
N VAL A 11 10.94 4.08 -4.60
CA VAL A 11 11.98 3.05 -4.86
C VAL A 11 12.03 2.02 -3.73
N ALA A 12 11.73 2.44 -2.50
CA ALA A 12 11.63 1.56 -1.35
C ALA A 12 10.55 0.47 -1.50
N HIS A 13 9.49 0.69 -2.28
CA HIS A 13 8.39 -0.26 -2.46
C HIS A 13 8.55 -1.17 -3.69
N VAL A 14 9.36 -0.80 -4.68
CA VAL A 14 9.56 -1.59 -5.90
C VAL A 14 10.99 -2.13 -6.06
N GLY A 15 11.91 -1.76 -5.17
CA GLY A 15 13.32 -2.15 -5.25
C GLY A 15 13.56 -3.66 -5.17
N GLY A 16 12.66 -4.39 -4.50
CA GLY A 16 12.72 -5.85 -4.36
C GLY A 16 11.93 -6.64 -5.41
N ILE A 17 11.53 -6.01 -6.54
CA ILE A 17 10.68 -6.71 -7.53
C ILE A 17 11.36 -7.95 -8.13
N ASP A 18 12.69 -7.96 -8.24
CA ASP A 18 13.45 -9.12 -8.70
C ASP A 18 13.34 -10.33 -7.77
N ASP A 19 13.06 -10.11 -6.49
CA ASP A 19 12.88 -11.18 -5.50
C ASP A 19 11.60 -12.00 -5.75
N LEU A 20 10.73 -11.54 -6.67
CA LEU A 20 9.58 -12.32 -7.15
C LEU A 20 9.97 -13.40 -8.17
N ARG A 21 11.22 -13.46 -8.63
CA ARG A 21 11.73 -14.48 -9.58
C ARG A 21 11.38 -15.93 -9.17
N PRO A 22 11.56 -16.35 -7.91
CA PRO A 22 11.19 -17.72 -7.51
C PRO A 22 9.71 -18.01 -7.71
N TYR A 23 8.84 -17.03 -7.52
CA TYR A 23 7.38 -17.18 -7.69
C TYR A 23 6.96 -17.35 -9.15
N CYS A 24 7.79 -16.93 -10.11
CA CYS A 24 7.54 -17.18 -11.53
C CYS A 24 7.88 -18.62 -11.95
N ASN A 25 8.89 -19.25 -11.28
CA ASN A 25 9.55 -20.44 -11.75
C ASN A 25 9.38 -21.66 -10.84
N ILE A 26 9.02 -21.50 -9.57
CA ILE A 26 8.88 -22.56 -8.59
C ILE A 26 7.39 -22.82 -8.28
N PRO A 27 6.78 -23.89 -8.81
CA PRO A 27 5.35 -24.19 -8.64
C PRO A 27 4.92 -24.23 -7.16
N ALA A 28 5.77 -24.80 -6.30
CA ALA A 28 5.47 -24.95 -4.87
C ALA A 28 5.20 -23.61 -4.14
N LEU A 29 5.77 -22.49 -4.63
CA LEU A 29 5.57 -21.17 -4.04
C LEU A 29 4.24 -20.52 -4.46
N ARG A 30 3.57 -21.05 -5.48
CA ARG A 30 2.30 -20.55 -6.02
C ARG A 30 1.25 -21.65 -6.17
N HIS A 31 1.17 -22.56 -5.21
CA HIS A 31 0.17 -23.64 -5.21
C HIS A 31 0.09 -24.40 -6.53
N GLY A 32 1.23 -24.71 -7.15
CA GLY A 32 1.32 -25.40 -8.44
C GLY A 32 1.29 -24.51 -9.68
N THR A 33 1.10 -23.18 -9.53
CA THR A 33 1.06 -22.25 -10.66
C THR A 33 2.46 -21.74 -11.00
N THR A 34 2.78 -21.67 -12.28
CA THR A 34 3.99 -21.03 -12.83
C THR A 34 3.61 -19.95 -13.84
N GLY A 35 4.60 -19.23 -14.34
CA GLY A 35 4.43 -18.19 -15.35
C GLY A 35 4.43 -16.77 -14.79
N PRO A 36 3.99 -15.76 -15.56
CA PRO A 36 4.07 -14.37 -15.17
C PRO A 36 3.40 -14.11 -13.82
N PHE A 37 4.09 -13.32 -12.98
CA PHE A 37 3.55 -12.91 -11.68
C PHE A 37 2.63 -11.70 -11.88
N PRO A 38 1.35 -11.75 -11.43
CA PRO A 38 0.42 -10.64 -11.61
C PRO A 38 0.82 -9.44 -10.75
N VAL A 39 0.90 -8.27 -11.38
CA VAL A 39 1.23 -6.99 -10.74
C VAL A 39 0.13 -5.99 -11.06
N TYR A 40 -0.56 -5.52 -10.03
CA TYR A 40 -1.63 -4.52 -10.13
C TYR A 40 -1.06 -3.17 -9.76
N CYS A 41 -1.03 -2.22 -10.69
CA CYS A 41 -0.43 -0.91 -10.46
C CYS A 41 -1.04 0.17 -11.36
N SER A 42 -0.76 1.44 -11.06
CA SER A 42 -1.13 2.55 -11.93
C SER A 42 -0.32 2.53 -13.24
N GLU A 43 -0.80 3.24 -14.27
CA GLU A 43 -0.10 3.38 -15.55
C GLU A 43 1.32 3.92 -15.38
N ASP A 44 1.50 4.95 -14.53
CA ASP A 44 2.82 5.53 -14.27
C ASP A 44 3.78 4.52 -13.66
N VAL A 45 3.33 3.72 -12.70
CA VAL A 45 4.14 2.67 -12.08
C VAL A 45 4.47 1.57 -13.09
N ALA A 46 3.52 1.20 -13.97
CA ALA A 46 3.75 0.23 -15.03
C ALA A 46 4.82 0.72 -16.03
N HIS A 47 4.78 2.01 -16.39
CA HIS A 47 5.80 2.63 -17.22
C HIS A 47 7.18 2.60 -16.56
N ASP A 48 7.25 2.98 -15.29
CA ASP A 48 8.49 2.97 -14.52
C ASP A 48 9.09 1.56 -14.38
N LEU A 49 8.26 0.54 -14.12
CA LEU A 49 8.71 -0.85 -14.05
C LEU A 49 9.32 -1.31 -15.39
N ARG A 50 8.66 -1.02 -16.51
CA ARG A 50 9.18 -1.35 -17.84
C ARG A 50 10.51 -0.66 -18.15
N THR A 51 10.71 0.54 -17.62
CA THR A 51 11.96 1.31 -17.78
C THR A 51 13.08 0.80 -16.88
N ARG A 52 12.77 0.38 -15.66
CA ARG A 52 13.78 -0.05 -14.66
C ARG A 52 14.23 -1.48 -14.85
N VAL A 53 13.33 -2.37 -15.19
CA VAL A 53 13.61 -3.81 -15.38
C VAL A 53 13.20 -4.26 -16.79
N PRO A 54 13.74 -3.63 -17.86
CA PRO A 54 13.31 -3.88 -19.23
C PRO A 54 13.52 -5.34 -19.65
N TYR A 55 14.48 -6.02 -19.06
CA TYR A 55 14.77 -7.42 -19.30
C TYR A 55 13.63 -8.34 -18.91
N CYS A 56 12.75 -7.95 -17.98
CA CYS A 56 11.56 -8.70 -17.58
C CYS A 56 10.42 -8.63 -18.61
N PHE A 57 10.50 -7.66 -19.54
CA PHE A 57 9.49 -7.35 -20.55
C PHE A 57 10.02 -7.53 -21.99
N ALA A 58 11.22 -8.04 -22.15
CA ALA A 58 11.85 -8.22 -23.44
C ALA A 58 11.11 -9.29 -24.28
N ARG A 59 11.11 -9.12 -25.62
CA ARG A 59 10.49 -10.07 -26.54
C ARG A 59 11.11 -11.47 -26.44
N HIS A 60 12.41 -11.54 -26.20
CA HIS A 60 13.15 -12.79 -25.99
C HIS A 60 13.73 -12.77 -24.57
N LEU A 61 13.13 -13.53 -23.68
CA LEU A 61 13.54 -13.59 -22.29
C LEU A 61 14.67 -14.61 -22.12
N TYR A 62 15.68 -14.23 -21.33
CA TYR A 62 16.68 -15.17 -20.87
C TYR A 62 16.04 -16.16 -19.88
N PRO A 63 16.36 -17.46 -19.92
CA PRO A 63 15.80 -18.45 -18.99
C PRO A 63 16.03 -18.05 -17.53
N GLY A 64 14.96 -18.11 -16.72
CA GLY A 64 14.99 -17.76 -15.30
C GLY A 64 14.82 -16.28 -14.97
N VAL A 65 14.63 -15.40 -15.95
CA VAL A 65 14.22 -14.02 -15.71
C VAL A 65 12.81 -14.00 -15.13
N PRO A 66 12.51 -13.15 -14.12
CA PRO A 66 11.13 -12.97 -13.65
C PRO A 66 10.28 -12.39 -14.78
N THR A 67 9.05 -12.85 -14.87
CA THR A 67 8.06 -12.34 -15.82
C THR A 67 6.88 -11.75 -15.08
N TYR A 68 6.36 -10.62 -15.55
CA TYR A 68 5.26 -9.92 -14.91
C TYR A 68 4.08 -9.75 -15.85
N ASP A 69 2.88 -10.01 -15.33
CA ASP A 69 1.61 -9.70 -15.97
C ASP A 69 1.06 -8.43 -15.35
N ILE A 70 1.16 -7.31 -16.06
CA ILE A 70 0.80 -5.99 -15.56
C ILE A 70 -0.68 -5.74 -15.79
N HIS A 71 -1.41 -5.54 -14.70
CA HIS A 71 -2.81 -5.12 -14.67
C HIS A 71 -2.89 -3.66 -14.25
N ILE A 72 -3.32 -2.78 -15.15
CA ILE A 72 -3.50 -1.37 -14.84
C ILE A 72 -4.77 -1.22 -14.00
N ILE A 73 -4.62 -0.57 -12.83
CA ILE A 73 -5.72 -0.20 -11.95
C ILE A 73 -5.79 1.31 -11.79
N GLU A 74 -7.00 1.81 -11.60
CA GLU A 74 -7.28 3.24 -11.50
C GLU A 74 -7.92 3.57 -10.14
N PRO A 75 -7.65 4.77 -9.58
CA PRO A 75 -8.33 5.21 -8.37
C PRO A 75 -9.86 5.17 -8.55
N TYR A 76 -10.55 4.74 -7.51
CA TYR A 76 -12.02 4.67 -7.40
C TYR A 76 -12.69 3.72 -8.40
N LYS A 77 -11.93 2.88 -9.12
CA LYS A 77 -12.43 1.77 -9.92
C LYS A 77 -12.13 0.45 -9.23
N GLU A 78 -13.16 -0.24 -8.81
CA GLU A 78 -13.03 -1.54 -8.14
C GLU A 78 -12.48 -2.61 -9.09
N PHE A 79 -11.65 -3.48 -8.54
CA PHE A 79 -11.21 -4.70 -9.23
C PHE A 79 -11.23 -5.89 -8.27
N HIS A 80 -11.04 -7.08 -8.81
CA HIS A 80 -11.09 -8.32 -8.05
C HIS A 80 -9.81 -9.13 -8.23
N ILE A 81 -9.32 -9.68 -7.15
CA ILE A 81 -8.34 -10.76 -7.15
C ILE A 81 -9.03 -11.98 -6.54
N ASN A 82 -9.32 -12.97 -7.38
CA ASN A 82 -10.18 -14.09 -7.00
C ASN A 82 -11.53 -13.61 -6.43
N ARG A 83 -11.81 -13.93 -5.16
CA ARG A 83 -13.04 -13.53 -4.47
C ARG A 83 -12.89 -12.24 -3.66
N ILE A 84 -11.72 -11.62 -3.69
CA ILE A 84 -11.43 -10.41 -2.94
C ILE A 84 -11.72 -9.19 -3.80
N ARG A 85 -12.61 -8.34 -3.35
CA ARG A 85 -12.92 -7.04 -3.95
C ARG A 85 -11.98 -5.99 -3.38
N ILE A 86 -11.42 -5.16 -4.24
CA ILE A 86 -10.45 -4.13 -3.88
C ILE A 86 -10.84 -2.81 -4.54
N LEU A 87 -10.90 -1.75 -3.74
CA LEU A 87 -11.12 -0.39 -4.18
C LEU A 87 -9.83 0.42 -3.98
N PRO A 88 -9.12 0.79 -5.06
CA PRO A 88 -8.01 1.73 -4.97
C PRO A 88 -8.52 3.14 -4.67
N VAL A 89 -7.79 3.90 -3.86
CA VAL A 89 -8.07 5.31 -3.61
C VAL A 89 -6.82 6.14 -3.80
N THR A 90 -6.97 7.41 -4.16
CA THR A 90 -5.84 8.33 -4.29
C THR A 90 -5.31 8.72 -2.91
N VAL A 91 -4.01 8.63 -2.73
CA VAL A 91 -3.25 9.11 -1.57
C VAL A 91 -2.16 10.04 -2.09
N MET A 92 -1.93 11.17 -1.45
CA MET A 92 -0.87 12.09 -1.85
C MET A 92 0.37 11.91 -0.96
N HIS A 93 1.47 11.48 -1.56
CA HIS A 93 2.80 11.45 -0.96
C HIS A 93 3.55 12.71 -1.37
N ALA A 94 3.59 13.73 -0.52
CA ALA A 94 3.93 15.10 -0.89
C ALA A 94 3.04 15.59 -2.07
N ARG A 95 3.61 15.68 -3.28
CA ARG A 95 2.90 16.06 -4.50
C ARG A 95 2.62 14.88 -5.45
N LEU A 96 3.09 13.69 -5.09
CA LEU A 96 2.97 12.50 -5.90
C LEU A 96 1.67 11.76 -5.56
N PRO A 97 0.75 11.55 -6.50
CA PRO A 97 -0.39 10.66 -6.29
C PRO A 97 0.09 9.21 -6.28
N ILE A 98 -0.29 8.49 -5.23
CA ILE A 98 -0.08 7.05 -5.07
C ILE A 98 -1.41 6.39 -4.73
N LEU A 99 -1.43 5.06 -4.63
CA LEU A 99 -2.64 4.32 -4.31
C LEU A 99 -2.63 3.83 -2.86
N GLY A 100 -3.73 4.05 -2.16
CA GLY A 100 -4.17 3.29 -1.00
C GLY A 100 -5.27 2.32 -1.41
N PHE A 101 -5.65 1.39 -0.53
CA PHE A 101 -6.57 0.32 -0.87
C PHE A 101 -7.61 0.11 0.22
N ARG A 102 -8.88 -0.06 -0.17
CA ARG A 102 -9.90 -0.68 0.66
C ARG A 102 -10.12 -2.11 0.16
N ILE A 103 -9.83 -3.07 1.00
CA ILE A 103 -9.86 -4.51 0.69
C ILE A 103 -11.03 -5.11 1.46
N TYR A 104 -11.93 -5.78 0.76
CA TYR A 104 -13.13 -6.38 1.35
C TYR A 104 -12.95 -7.88 1.56
N THR A 105 -13.57 -8.40 2.61
CA THR A 105 -13.69 -9.86 2.80
C THR A 105 -14.47 -10.50 1.65
N PRO A 106 -14.32 -11.80 1.39
CA PRO A 106 -15.01 -12.48 0.28
C PRO A 106 -16.54 -12.36 0.31
N ASP A 107 -17.14 -12.17 1.48
CA ASP A 107 -18.57 -11.94 1.69
C ASP A 107 -18.96 -10.45 1.66
N ASN A 108 -17.97 -9.56 1.52
CA ASN A 108 -18.12 -8.10 1.59
C ASN A 108 -18.66 -7.55 2.91
N ALA A 109 -18.71 -8.36 3.97
CA ALA A 109 -19.24 -7.93 5.27
C ALA A 109 -18.27 -7.00 6.01
N HIS A 110 -16.97 -7.19 5.80
CA HIS A 110 -15.92 -6.45 6.47
C HIS A 110 -14.91 -5.89 5.49
N SER A 111 -14.14 -4.89 5.92
CA SER A 111 -13.10 -4.28 5.09
C SER A 111 -11.90 -3.77 5.86
N LEU A 112 -10.75 -3.79 5.19
CA LEU A 112 -9.47 -3.26 5.61
C LEU A 112 -9.12 -2.04 4.76
N GLY A 113 -8.84 -0.90 5.38
CA GLY A 113 -8.19 0.24 4.74
C GLY A 113 -6.67 0.13 4.91
N TYR A 114 -5.92 0.28 3.83
CA TYR A 114 -4.46 0.25 3.83
C TYR A 114 -3.92 1.52 3.16
N ILE A 115 -3.34 2.41 3.98
CA ILE A 115 -2.84 3.72 3.55
C ILE A 115 -1.45 3.91 4.12
N THR A 116 -0.43 3.73 3.30
CA THR A 116 0.96 4.05 3.65
C THR A 116 1.41 5.31 2.92
N ASP A 117 2.50 5.93 3.35
CA ASP A 117 3.12 7.06 2.66
C ASP A 117 2.17 8.26 2.41
N CYS A 118 1.15 8.41 3.24
CA CYS A 118 0.20 9.50 3.14
C CYS A 118 0.78 10.80 3.68
N LYS A 119 0.68 11.87 2.88
CA LYS A 119 0.82 13.26 3.36
C LYS A 119 -0.52 13.97 3.38
N THR A 120 -1.35 13.72 2.38
CA THR A 120 -2.70 14.28 2.31
C THR A 120 -3.62 13.24 1.71
N LEU A 121 -4.80 13.11 2.28
CA LEU A 121 -5.85 12.25 1.77
C LEU A 121 -6.97 13.12 1.18
N PRO A 122 -7.26 13.04 -0.12
CA PRO A 122 -8.38 13.76 -0.73
C PRO A 122 -9.72 13.38 -0.07
N GLN A 123 -10.67 14.31 -0.03
CA GLN A 123 -11.98 14.07 0.60
C GLN A 123 -12.68 12.84 0.03
N GLN A 124 -12.65 12.64 -1.28
CA GLN A 124 -13.21 11.46 -1.92
C GLN A 124 -12.59 10.15 -1.38
N SER A 125 -11.29 10.16 -1.07
CA SER A 125 -10.61 8.99 -0.48
C SER A 125 -11.00 8.79 0.98
N ILE A 126 -11.17 9.87 1.75
CA ILE A 126 -11.70 9.80 3.12
C ILE A 126 -13.09 9.16 3.10
N ASP A 127 -13.98 9.64 2.22
CA ASP A 127 -15.34 9.14 2.11
C ASP A 127 -15.37 7.68 1.67
N ALA A 128 -14.51 7.28 0.74
CA ALA A 128 -14.35 5.88 0.31
C ALA A 128 -13.82 4.96 1.42
N MET A 129 -13.08 5.50 2.40
CA MET A 129 -12.54 4.75 3.53
C MET A 129 -13.43 4.77 4.77
N ARG A 130 -14.49 5.59 4.81
CA ARG A 130 -15.37 5.68 5.99
C ARG A 130 -15.94 4.32 6.40
N GLY A 131 -15.88 4.05 7.70
CA GLY A 131 -16.47 2.85 8.29
C GLY A 131 -15.75 1.54 7.92
N VAL A 132 -14.48 1.57 7.52
CA VAL A 132 -13.67 0.33 7.44
C VAL A 132 -13.57 -0.30 8.82
N ASP A 133 -13.56 -1.62 8.91
CA ASP A 133 -13.42 -2.30 10.20
C ASP A 133 -12.01 -2.10 10.78
N THR A 134 -11.02 -2.18 9.93
CA THR A 134 -9.62 -1.99 10.32
C THR A 134 -8.95 -1.00 9.37
N LEU A 135 -8.25 -0.02 9.92
CA LEU A 135 -7.43 0.92 9.14
C LEU A 135 -5.96 0.76 9.49
N ILE A 136 -5.13 0.55 8.49
CA ILE A 136 -3.66 0.65 8.60
C ILE A 136 -3.25 1.96 7.95
N ILE A 137 -2.61 2.86 8.71
CA ILE A 137 -2.24 4.19 8.24
C ILE A 137 -0.85 4.58 8.76
N ASN A 138 -0.10 5.33 7.95
CA ASN A 138 1.20 5.81 8.42
C ASN A 138 1.06 6.89 9.50
N ALA A 139 2.05 6.95 10.39
CA ALA A 139 2.25 8.06 11.32
C ALA A 139 3.75 8.21 11.56
N LEU A 140 4.42 9.04 10.76
CA LEU A 140 5.88 9.00 10.70
C LEU A 140 6.56 9.34 12.03
N ARG A 141 6.10 10.42 12.71
CA ARG A 141 6.67 10.98 13.95
C ARG A 141 5.76 12.04 14.55
N HIS A 142 6.13 12.59 15.72
CA HIS A 142 5.37 13.69 16.34
C HIS A 142 5.47 15.00 15.56
N LYS A 143 6.68 15.35 15.07
CA LYS A 143 6.89 16.62 14.34
C LYS A 143 6.39 16.53 12.89
N PRO A 144 5.91 17.64 12.32
CA PRO A 144 5.53 17.67 10.90
C PRO A 144 6.62 17.19 9.96
N HIS A 145 6.23 16.59 8.86
CA HIS A 145 7.10 16.13 7.77
C HIS A 145 6.55 16.57 6.42
N MET A 146 7.44 16.75 5.42
CA MET A 146 7.04 17.26 4.10
C MET A 146 6.24 16.27 3.26
N SER A 147 6.46 14.97 3.41
CA SER A 147 5.89 13.91 2.58
C SER A 147 4.98 12.91 3.32
N HIS A 148 4.99 12.94 4.66
CA HIS A 148 4.19 12.03 5.48
C HIS A 148 3.39 12.79 6.53
N ILE A 149 2.28 12.21 6.98
CA ILE A 149 1.54 12.71 8.14
C ILE A 149 2.30 12.41 9.43
N ASN A 150 2.17 13.31 10.40
CA ASN A 150 2.62 13.10 11.76
C ASN A 150 1.51 12.40 12.60
N LEU A 151 1.79 12.12 13.88
CA LEU A 151 0.85 11.43 14.75
C LEU A 151 -0.50 12.16 14.85
N ASP A 152 -0.48 13.48 15.11
CA ASP A 152 -1.72 14.26 15.29
C ASP A 152 -2.58 14.24 14.01
N GLN A 153 -1.94 14.37 12.84
CA GLN A 153 -2.62 14.29 11.56
C GLN A 153 -3.19 12.89 11.29
N ALA A 154 -2.48 11.83 11.69
CA ALA A 154 -2.97 10.46 11.57
C ALA A 154 -4.20 10.24 12.47
N LEU A 155 -4.17 10.71 13.72
CA LEU A 155 -5.30 10.63 14.65
C LEU A 155 -6.52 11.41 14.14
N ALA A 156 -6.33 12.59 13.55
CA ALA A 156 -7.42 13.34 12.94
C ALA A 156 -8.06 12.58 11.77
N LEU A 157 -7.25 12.00 10.85
CA LEU A 157 -7.77 11.17 9.75
C LEU A 157 -8.48 9.91 10.27
N ILE A 158 -7.96 9.27 11.32
CA ILE A 158 -8.63 8.12 11.97
C ILE A 158 -10.00 8.55 12.51
N GLN A 159 -10.12 9.72 13.10
CA GLN A 159 -11.40 10.24 13.58
C GLN A 159 -12.37 10.48 12.42
N ASP A 160 -11.93 11.08 11.30
CA ASP A 160 -12.77 11.35 10.12
C ASP A 160 -13.23 10.07 9.41
N ILE A 161 -12.35 9.07 9.29
CA ILE A 161 -12.64 7.77 8.67
C ILE A 161 -13.50 6.91 9.59
N ASN A 162 -13.34 7.05 10.92
CA ASN A 162 -14.06 6.34 11.95
C ASN A 162 -14.02 4.81 11.82
N PRO A 163 -12.82 4.18 11.78
CA PRO A 163 -12.69 2.73 11.75
C PRO A 163 -13.02 2.13 13.12
N ARG A 164 -13.40 0.85 13.18
CA ARG A 164 -13.56 0.13 14.46
C ARG A 164 -12.23 0.04 15.21
N ARG A 165 -11.12 -0.15 14.49
CA ARG A 165 -9.74 -0.14 15.02
C ARG A 165 -8.77 0.38 13.99
N ALA A 166 -7.69 1.00 14.44
CA ALA A 166 -6.63 1.48 13.59
C ALA A 166 -5.26 0.96 14.05
N TYR A 167 -4.35 0.83 13.10
CA TYR A 167 -2.95 0.47 13.34
C TYR A 167 -2.04 1.49 12.65
N LEU A 168 -1.16 2.11 13.46
CA LEU A 168 -0.15 3.03 12.97
C LEU A 168 1.06 2.24 12.44
N THR A 169 1.52 2.59 11.26
CA THR A 169 2.69 1.98 10.60
C THR A 169 3.64 3.06 10.06
N HIS A 170 4.73 2.68 9.42
CA HIS A 170 5.70 3.60 8.81
C HIS A 170 6.25 4.63 9.82
N LEU A 171 6.54 4.14 11.04
CA LEU A 171 7.07 4.95 12.13
C LEU A 171 8.58 5.12 12.00
N SER A 172 9.07 6.34 12.23
CA SER A 172 10.50 6.60 12.36
C SER A 172 10.96 6.47 13.82
N HIS A 173 12.25 6.46 14.02
CA HIS A 173 12.85 6.48 15.37
C HIS A 173 12.46 7.72 16.19
N ASP A 174 12.06 8.83 15.52
CA ASP A 174 11.56 10.05 16.18
C ASP A 174 10.16 9.89 16.81
N MET A 175 9.49 8.74 16.61
CA MET A 175 8.21 8.46 17.26
C MET A 175 8.39 8.10 18.74
N GLY A 176 9.58 7.66 19.15
CA GLY A 176 9.85 7.15 20.47
C GLY A 176 9.68 5.64 20.59
N THR A 177 9.66 5.12 21.80
CA THR A 177 9.49 3.68 22.03
C THR A 177 8.04 3.27 21.85
N HIS A 178 7.83 2.00 21.44
CA HIS A 178 6.48 1.43 21.30
C HIS A 178 5.62 1.64 22.56
N ALA A 179 6.15 1.31 23.72
CA ALA A 179 5.41 1.43 24.99
C ALA A 179 5.01 2.86 25.32
N ALA A 180 5.94 3.83 25.16
CA ALA A 180 5.66 5.23 25.45
C ALA A 180 4.60 5.81 24.50
N THR A 181 4.70 5.53 23.20
CA THR A 181 3.74 6.00 22.22
C THR A 181 2.38 5.32 22.40
N ALA A 182 2.34 4.00 22.60
CA ALA A 182 1.10 3.27 22.81
C ALA A 182 0.29 3.77 24.01
N ALA A 183 0.95 4.20 25.08
CA ALA A 183 0.30 4.73 26.28
C ALA A 183 -0.45 6.07 26.03
N THR A 184 -0.17 6.76 24.93
CA THR A 184 -0.81 8.06 24.59
C THR A 184 -1.91 7.94 23.55
N LEU A 185 -2.10 6.76 22.96
CA LEU A 185 -3.07 6.54 21.87
C LEU A 185 -4.49 6.32 22.38
N PRO A 186 -5.51 6.69 21.59
CA PRO A 186 -6.90 6.32 21.85
C PRO A 186 -7.08 4.79 21.94
N PRO A 187 -8.10 4.28 22.65
CA PRO A 187 -8.27 2.83 22.89
C PRO A 187 -8.39 1.96 21.63
N ASN A 188 -8.89 2.53 20.53
CA ASN A 188 -9.05 1.83 19.25
C ASN A 188 -7.86 2.01 18.30
N VAL A 189 -6.80 2.71 18.71
CA VAL A 189 -5.59 2.96 17.91
C VAL A 189 -4.42 2.20 18.51
N ASN A 190 -3.73 1.44 17.69
CA ASN A 190 -2.60 0.59 18.06
C ASN A 190 -1.38 0.91 17.19
N ILE A 191 -0.21 0.45 17.61
CA ILE A 191 1.00 0.49 16.78
C ILE A 191 1.18 -0.90 16.16
N ALA A 192 1.39 -0.93 14.85
CA ALA A 192 1.75 -2.15 14.15
C ALA A 192 3.19 -2.56 14.53
N THR A 193 3.40 -3.86 14.72
CA THR A 193 4.70 -4.46 14.96
C THR A 193 4.99 -5.52 13.91
N ASP A 194 6.26 -5.86 13.74
CA ASP A 194 6.64 -6.96 12.85
C ASP A 194 5.94 -8.25 13.28
N THR A 195 5.52 -9.02 12.30
CA THR A 195 4.78 -10.28 12.50
C THR A 195 3.37 -10.16 13.10
N LEU A 196 2.85 -8.93 13.31
CA LEU A 196 1.49 -8.72 13.76
C LEU A 196 0.49 -9.39 12.79
N ARG A 197 -0.39 -10.22 13.34
CA ARG A 197 -1.50 -10.84 12.60
C ARG A 197 -2.79 -10.15 12.99
N ILE A 198 -3.52 -9.65 12.00
CA ILE A 198 -4.82 -9.00 12.19
C ILE A 198 -5.89 -9.88 11.56
N THR A 199 -6.84 -10.32 12.37
CA THR A 199 -8.02 -11.03 11.89
C THR A 199 -9.16 -10.01 11.72
N LEU A 200 -9.77 -9.97 10.56
CA LEU A 200 -11.01 -9.23 10.36
C LEU A 200 -12.16 -10.03 11.01
N PRO A 201 -13.18 -9.35 11.54
CA PRO A 201 -14.34 -10.02 12.15
C PRO A 201 -14.99 -11.02 11.23
#